data_e70b99064a3e77420034de3eff414293
#
_entry.id   e70b99064a3e77420034de3eff414293
#
_cell.length_a   1.000
_cell.length_b   1.000
_cell.length_c   1.000
_cell.angle_alpha   90.00
_cell.angle_beta   90.00
_cell.angle_gamma   90.00
#
_symmetry.space_group_name_H-M   'P 1'
#
loop_
_entity.id
_entity.type
_entity.pdbx_description
1 polymer ?
#
loop_
_entity_poly.entity_id
_entity_poly.type
_entity_poly.pdbx_seq_one_letter_code
_entity_poly.pdbx_strand_id
1 'polypeptide(L)'
;MAKKVILVNPHMSSPRSVRLPLSLLALGAVLEGRHDYQIVDGNLDSQAAETTVQAVEEGDAALVGLTVMPGPQVAPAIEISRAVRAAHPEVPIVWGGYFSTL
;
A
#
# COMPACT_ATOMS: atom_id res chain seq x y z
N MET A 1 5.51 -19.75 9.48
CA MET A 1 5.04 -18.44 9.95
C MET A 1 4.15 -17.80 8.90
N ALA A 2 3.07 -17.17 9.34
CA ALA A 2 2.20 -16.45 8.43
C ALA A 2 2.93 -15.23 7.89
N LYS A 3 2.88 -15.04 6.56
CA LYS A 3 3.46 -13.87 5.92
C LYS A 3 2.54 -12.68 6.07
N LYS A 4 3.12 -11.51 6.18
CA LYS A 4 2.38 -10.27 6.35
C LYS A 4 1.88 -9.74 5.01
N VAL A 5 0.71 -9.12 5.03
CA VAL A 5 0.16 -8.36 3.90
C VAL A 5 0.40 -6.88 4.16
N ILE A 6 1.01 -6.18 3.21
CA ILE A 6 1.25 -4.75 3.33
C ILE A 6 0.22 -4.02 2.46
N LEU A 7 -0.59 -3.18 3.10
CA LEU A 7 -1.64 -2.40 2.44
C LEU A 7 -1.21 -0.94 2.42
N VAL A 8 -1.15 -0.34 1.24
CA VAL A 8 -0.60 1.00 1.07
C VAL A 8 -1.65 1.94 0.48
N ASN A 9 -1.81 3.11 1.11
CA ASN A 9 -2.59 4.21 0.59
C ASN A 9 -1.60 5.29 0.12
N PRO A 10 -1.32 5.40 -1.20
CA PRO A 10 -0.38 6.40 -1.69
C PRO A 10 -0.84 7.83 -1.40
N HIS A 11 0.12 8.74 -1.35
CA HIS A 11 -0.15 10.14 -1.04
C HIS A 11 -1.13 10.78 -2.03
N MET A 12 -2.07 11.57 -1.50
CA MET A 12 -2.93 12.45 -2.28
C MET A 12 -2.28 13.82 -2.37
N SER A 13 -2.19 14.38 -3.57
CA SER A 13 -1.48 15.64 -3.78
C SER A 13 -2.22 16.87 -3.25
N SER A 14 -3.53 16.78 -3.06
CA SER A 14 -4.34 17.90 -2.57
C SER A 14 -4.72 17.70 -1.11
N PRO A 15 -4.40 18.66 -0.20
CA PRO A 15 -4.81 18.55 1.19
C PRO A 15 -6.33 18.45 1.37
N ARG A 16 -7.10 19.05 0.45
CA ARG A 16 -8.56 18.98 0.51
C ARG A 16 -9.10 17.61 0.15
N SER A 17 -8.30 16.82 -0.57
CA SER A 17 -8.67 15.49 -1.01
C SER A 17 -8.16 14.40 -0.08
N VAL A 18 -7.41 14.76 0.95
CA VAL A 18 -6.90 13.79 1.93
C VAL A 18 -8.08 13.21 2.70
N ARG A 19 -8.17 11.90 2.71
CA ARG A 19 -9.24 11.17 3.39
C ARG A 19 -8.67 9.98 4.12
N LEU A 20 -9.42 9.49 5.10
CA LEU A 20 -9.07 8.23 5.75
C LEU A 20 -9.07 7.11 4.71
N PRO A 21 -8.12 6.18 4.80
CA PRO A 21 -8.05 5.05 3.85
C PRO A 21 -9.09 3.98 4.19
N LEU A 22 -10.37 4.32 4.03
CA LEU A 22 -11.47 3.45 4.45
C LEU A 22 -11.45 2.10 3.76
N SER A 23 -11.09 2.06 2.48
CA SER A 23 -11.00 0.79 1.75
C SER A 23 -9.93 -0.13 2.33
N LEU A 24 -8.79 0.42 2.73
CA LEU A 24 -7.72 -0.36 3.37
C LEU A 24 -8.11 -0.79 4.77
N LEU A 25 -8.80 0.07 5.52
CA LEU A 25 -9.28 -0.28 6.86
C LEU A 25 -10.30 -1.42 6.78
N ALA A 26 -11.18 -1.39 5.77
CA ALA A 26 -12.14 -2.47 5.56
C ALA A 26 -11.43 -3.78 5.23
N LEU A 27 -10.41 -3.74 4.37
CA LEU A 27 -9.61 -4.93 4.05
C LEU A 27 -8.88 -5.44 5.28
N GLY A 28 -8.31 -4.53 6.07
CA GLY A 28 -7.65 -4.89 7.33
C GLY A 28 -8.59 -5.60 8.27
N ALA A 29 -9.83 -5.11 8.38
CA ALA A 29 -10.83 -5.74 9.23
C ALA A 29 -11.15 -7.18 8.80
N VAL A 30 -11.19 -7.42 7.47
CA VAL A 30 -11.40 -8.78 6.94
C VAL A 30 -10.21 -9.68 7.23
N LEU A 31 -8.99 -9.15 7.18
CA LEU A 31 -7.76 -9.91 7.44
C LEU A 31 -7.53 -10.17 8.92
N GLU A 32 -8.15 -9.37 9.79
CA GLU A 32 -7.95 -9.47 11.24
C GLU A 32 -8.23 -10.89 11.75
N GLY A 33 -7.25 -11.44 12.46
CA GLY A 33 -7.35 -12.80 12.98
C GLY A 33 -7.06 -13.90 11.97
N ARG A 34 -6.85 -13.55 10.69
CA ARG A 34 -6.56 -14.53 9.62
C ARG A 34 -5.15 -14.37 9.06
N HIS A 35 -4.72 -13.14 8.90
CA HIS A 35 -3.40 -12.81 8.37
C HIS A 35 -2.85 -11.60 9.11
N ASP A 36 -1.55 -11.59 9.29
CA ASP A 36 -0.88 -10.37 9.74
C ASP A 36 -0.91 -9.35 8.61
N TYR A 37 -1.15 -8.10 8.96
CA TYR A 37 -1.14 -7.02 7.98
C TYR A 37 -0.60 -5.75 8.59
N GLN A 38 -0.17 -4.83 7.72
CA GLN A 38 0.28 -3.50 8.10
C GLN A 38 -0.24 -2.50 7.08
N ILE A 39 -0.74 -1.36 7.56
CA ILE A 39 -1.21 -0.28 6.70
C ILE A 39 -0.16 0.81 6.67
N VAL A 40 0.21 1.25 5.47
CA VAL A 40 1.10 2.40 5.26
C VAL A 40 0.26 3.50 4.61
N ASP A 41 0.10 4.61 5.31
CA ASP A 41 -0.69 5.74 4.80
C ASP A 41 0.25 6.85 4.34
N GLY A 42 0.35 7.04 3.02
CA GLY A 42 1.21 8.04 2.42
C GLY A 42 0.81 9.47 2.74
N ASN A 43 -0.40 9.71 3.23
CA ASN A 43 -0.81 11.05 3.67
C ASN A 43 -0.25 11.40 5.04
N LEU A 44 0.09 10.39 5.84
CA LEU A 44 0.69 10.58 7.17
C LEU A 44 2.20 10.36 7.15
N ASP A 45 2.70 9.62 6.17
CA ASP A 45 4.10 9.22 6.07
C ASP A 45 4.69 9.78 4.79
N SER A 46 5.52 10.82 4.90
CA SER A 46 6.18 11.44 3.75
C SER A 46 7.22 10.52 3.10
N GLN A 47 7.59 9.44 3.76
CA GLN A 47 8.56 8.47 3.25
C GLN A 47 7.90 7.11 3.03
N ALA A 48 6.68 7.12 2.50
CA ALA A 48 5.90 5.90 2.34
C ALA A 48 6.61 4.83 1.51
N ALA A 49 7.38 5.22 0.49
CA ALA A 49 8.11 4.25 -0.33
C ALA A 49 9.14 3.48 0.53
N GLU A 50 9.96 4.20 1.30
CA GLU A 50 10.96 3.59 2.17
C GLU A 50 10.30 2.77 3.27
N THR A 51 9.22 3.30 3.85
CA THR A 51 8.47 2.59 4.89
C THR A 51 7.89 1.28 4.36
N THR A 52 7.36 1.30 3.13
CA THR A 52 6.81 0.11 2.50
C THR A 52 7.90 -0.93 2.23
N VAL A 53 9.05 -0.52 1.68
CA VAL A 53 10.17 -1.43 1.45
C VAL A 53 10.62 -2.08 2.75
N GLN A 54 10.75 -1.27 3.81
CA GLN A 54 11.16 -1.78 5.11
C GLN A 54 10.13 -2.75 5.70
N ALA A 55 8.84 -2.44 5.55
CA ALA A 55 7.77 -3.33 6.01
C ALA A 55 7.79 -4.68 5.29
N VAL A 56 8.09 -4.68 3.99
CA VAL A 56 8.24 -5.92 3.22
C VAL A 56 9.38 -6.76 3.78
N GLU A 57 10.52 -6.13 4.04
CA GLU A 57 11.68 -6.83 4.61
C GLU A 57 11.38 -7.44 5.97
N GLU A 58 10.90 -6.61 6.89
CA GLU A 58 10.69 -7.00 8.27
C GLU A 58 9.56 -8.00 8.43
N GLY A 59 8.52 -7.86 7.60
CA GLY A 59 7.32 -8.68 7.70
C GLY A 59 7.34 -9.93 6.85
N ASP A 60 8.39 -10.15 6.05
CA ASP A 60 8.41 -11.23 5.05
C ASP A 60 7.11 -11.25 4.26
N ALA A 61 6.82 -10.14 3.59
CA ALA A 61 5.51 -9.89 3.03
C ALA A 61 5.11 -10.90 1.96
N ALA A 62 3.86 -11.35 2.03
CA ALA A 62 3.27 -12.19 1.01
C ALA A 62 2.89 -11.39 -0.24
N LEU A 63 2.45 -10.14 -0.02
CA LEU A 63 2.13 -9.23 -1.13
C LEU A 63 2.07 -7.79 -0.62
N VAL A 64 2.16 -6.85 -1.56
CA VAL A 64 1.93 -5.44 -1.32
C VAL A 64 0.71 -5.03 -2.13
N GLY A 65 -0.33 -4.54 -1.45
CA GLY A 65 -1.54 -4.04 -2.10
C GLY A 65 -1.62 -2.53 -1.98
N LEU A 66 -1.87 -1.85 -3.08
CA LEU A 66 -2.06 -0.40 -3.10
C LEU A 66 -3.46 -0.05 -3.56
N THR A 67 -4.10 0.89 -2.88
CA THR A 67 -5.32 1.49 -3.39
C THR A 67 -4.94 2.69 -4.24
N VAL A 68 -5.42 2.75 -5.48
CA VAL A 68 -5.00 3.78 -6.42
C VAL A 68 -6.22 4.47 -7.02
N MET A 69 -6.36 5.75 -6.74
CA MET A 69 -7.36 6.60 -7.38
C MET A 69 -6.77 7.22 -8.65
N PRO A 70 -7.57 7.39 -9.70
CA PRO A 70 -7.09 8.09 -10.91
C PRO A 70 -6.58 9.48 -10.56
N GLY A 71 -5.48 9.88 -11.19
CA GLY A 71 -4.88 11.19 -11.01
C GLY A 71 -3.91 11.25 -9.85
N PRO A 72 -4.29 11.83 -8.69
CA PRO A 72 -3.29 12.18 -7.66
C PRO A 72 -2.48 11.03 -7.10
N GLN A 73 -3.03 9.83 -7.06
CA GLN A 73 -2.33 8.69 -6.47
C GLN A 73 -1.49 7.88 -7.45
N VAL A 74 -1.62 8.12 -8.74
CA VAL A 74 -0.91 7.29 -9.73
C VAL A 74 0.60 7.44 -9.64
N ALA A 75 1.10 8.68 -9.59
CA ALA A 75 2.55 8.91 -9.50
C ALA A 75 3.15 8.35 -8.21
N PRO A 76 2.60 8.63 -7.01
CA PRO A 76 3.13 8.01 -5.79
C PRO A 76 3.00 6.48 -5.77
N ALA A 77 1.94 5.93 -6.37
CA ALA A 77 1.80 4.47 -6.46
C ALA A 77 2.91 3.85 -7.33
N ILE A 78 3.26 4.50 -8.44
CA ILE A 78 4.37 4.06 -9.28
C ILE A 78 5.68 4.13 -8.51
N GLU A 79 5.92 5.22 -7.80
CA GLU A 79 7.14 5.39 -7.01
C GLU A 79 7.29 4.26 -5.98
N ILE A 80 6.23 3.98 -5.22
CA ILE A 80 6.24 2.93 -4.22
C ILE A 80 6.46 1.56 -4.88
N SER A 81 5.74 1.29 -5.96
CA SER A 81 5.84 0.01 -6.67
C SER A 81 7.23 -0.22 -7.22
N ARG A 82 7.87 0.82 -7.78
CA ARG A 82 9.24 0.72 -8.28
C ARG A 82 10.24 0.46 -7.16
N ALA A 83 10.07 1.14 -6.03
CA ALA A 83 10.96 0.96 -4.87
C ALA A 83 10.86 -0.47 -4.34
N VAL A 84 9.65 -1.00 -4.20
CA VAL A 84 9.44 -2.38 -3.75
C VAL A 84 10.02 -3.35 -4.77
N ARG A 85 9.76 -3.14 -6.06
CA ARG A 85 10.25 -4.05 -7.11
C ARG A 85 11.76 -4.08 -7.18
N ALA A 86 12.42 -2.93 -6.97
CA ALA A 86 13.88 -2.86 -6.99
C ALA A 86 14.50 -3.60 -5.79
N ALA A 87 13.88 -3.48 -4.62
CA ALA A 87 14.40 -4.09 -3.40
C ALA A 87 13.97 -5.55 -3.25
N HIS A 88 12.77 -5.90 -3.71
CA HIS A 88 12.18 -7.22 -3.52
C HIS A 88 11.48 -7.68 -4.80
N PRO A 89 12.25 -8.12 -5.82
CA PRO A 89 11.68 -8.43 -7.14
C PRO A 89 10.64 -9.54 -7.15
N GLU A 90 10.64 -10.40 -6.14
CA GLU A 90 9.75 -11.57 -6.07
C GLU A 90 8.42 -11.29 -5.39
N VAL A 91 8.28 -10.14 -4.72
CA VAL A 91 7.05 -9.85 -3.98
C VAL A 91 5.94 -9.40 -4.95
N PRO A 92 4.77 -10.05 -4.93
CA PRO A 92 3.64 -9.59 -5.75
C PRO A 92 3.17 -8.20 -5.33
N ILE A 93 2.89 -7.35 -6.32
CA ILE A 93 2.33 -6.02 -6.11
C ILE A 93 0.99 -5.97 -6.81
N VAL A 94 -0.06 -5.61 -6.07
CA VAL A 94 -1.42 -5.55 -6.57
C VAL A 94 -1.96 -4.14 -6.42
N TRP A 95 -2.44 -3.57 -7.51
CA TRP A 95 -3.16 -2.30 -7.48
C TRP A 95 -4.65 -2.59 -7.47
N GLY A 96 -5.35 -2.02 -6.50
CA GLY A 96 -6.79 -2.16 -6.38
C GLY A 96 -7.47 -0.81 -6.28
N GLY A 97 -8.80 -0.83 -6.22
CA GLY A 97 -9.62 0.36 -6.10
C GLY A 97 -10.23 0.78 -7.42
N TYR A 98 -10.76 2.00 -7.44
CA TYR A 98 -11.56 2.47 -8.57
C TYR A 98 -10.78 2.52 -9.88
N PHE A 99 -9.52 2.94 -9.81
CA PHE A 99 -8.69 3.05 -11.01
C PHE A 99 -8.52 1.70 -11.72
N SER A 100 -8.31 0.65 -10.94
CA SER A 100 -8.03 -0.68 -11.48
C SER A 100 -9.26 -1.36 -12.08
N THR A 101 -10.46 -0.89 -11.71
CA THR A 101 -11.71 -1.48 -12.19
C THR A 101 -12.25 -0.78 -13.44
N LEU A 102 -11.67 0.34 -13.80
CA LEU A 102 -12.01 1.02 -15.03
C LEU A 102 -11.25 0.42 -16.19
#